data_ea8159b8d5c92c7c1698e105b00a8d9a
#
_entry.id   ea8159b8d5c92c7c1698e105b00a8d9a
#
_cell.length_a   1.000
_cell.length_b   1.000
_cell.length_c   1.000
_cell.angle_alpha   90.00
_cell.angle_beta   90.00
_cell.angle_gamma   90.00
#
_symmetry.space_group_name_H-M   'P 1'
#
loop_
_entity.id
_entity.type
_entity.pdbx_description
1 polymer ?
#
loop_
_entity_poly.entity_id
_entity_poly.type
_entity_poly.pdbx_seq_one_letter_code
_entity_poly.pdbx_strand_id
1 'polypeptide(L)'
;MPTGQSMVELPHARIPGGPSTLVILEGLTLENKTPTGRALRLLRWAHKRYTRDYTVYQVARRAGLPAGYTTRDMADDYASWIGGRFEGPVDVIGFSTGGEVAQYVAAVHSELVRRLVLSDTGCRLGEDAKALLRAARDKAAHGRAAEAQAVMPTTWTSGGSAKAW
;
A
#
# COMPACT_ATOMS: atom_id res chain seq x y z
N MET A 1 23.87 -7.66 -13.57
CA MET A 1 23.67 -7.06 -12.23
C MET A 1 23.96 -5.58 -12.36
N PRO A 2 22.98 -4.67 -12.33
CA PRO A 2 23.30 -3.25 -12.22
C PRO A 2 23.74 -2.98 -10.80
N THR A 3 25.02 -2.68 -10.66
CA THR A 3 25.70 -2.33 -9.44
C THR A 3 25.31 -0.92 -9.00
N GLY A 4 24.82 -0.76 -7.78
CA GLY A 4 24.92 0.51 -7.08
C GLY A 4 23.65 1.28 -6.75
N GLN A 5 22.43 0.79 -6.98
CA GLN A 5 21.26 1.42 -6.38
C GLN A 5 21.12 0.91 -4.95
N SER A 6 21.30 1.80 -3.99
CA SER A 6 20.97 1.56 -2.58
C SER A 6 19.50 1.14 -2.49
N MET A 7 19.24 -0.02 -1.87
CA MET A 7 17.89 -0.51 -1.64
C MET A 7 17.08 0.56 -0.90
N VAL A 8 15.91 0.91 -1.45
CA VAL A 8 15.00 1.82 -0.77
C VAL A 8 14.41 1.09 0.44
N GLU A 9 14.55 1.65 1.64
CA GLU A 9 13.93 1.10 2.83
C GLU A 9 12.53 1.71 3.01
N LEU A 10 11.52 0.84 3.03
CA LEU A 10 10.13 1.24 3.26
C LEU A 10 9.66 0.79 4.66
N PRO A 11 8.85 1.60 5.36
CA PRO A 11 8.23 1.18 6.62
C PRO A 11 7.38 -0.07 6.39
N HIS A 12 7.62 -1.13 7.16
CA HIS A 12 6.88 -2.37 6.97
C HIS A 12 6.72 -3.16 8.26
N ALA A 13 5.70 -4.02 8.30
CA ALA A 13 5.52 -5.03 9.34
C ALA A 13 5.67 -6.41 8.73
N ARG A 14 6.53 -7.24 9.31
CA ARG A 14 6.65 -8.67 9.00
C ARG A 14 5.77 -9.48 9.95
N ILE A 15 4.90 -10.31 9.39
CA ILE A 15 4.06 -11.26 10.11
C ILE A 15 4.52 -12.66 9.70
N PRO A 16 5.25 -13.37 10.57
CA PRO A 16 5.78 -14.70 10.25
C PRO A 16 4.67 -15.70 9.97
N GLY A 17 4.89 -16.58 9.02
CA GLY A 17 3.97 -17.63 8.64
C GLY A 17 4.61 -18.64 7.68
N GLY A 18 3.84 -19.14 6.73
CA GLY A 18 4.26 -20.14 5.76
C GLY A 18 5.41 -19.73 4.84
N PRO A 19 5.85 -20.64 3.97
CA PRO A 19 7.08 -20.47 3.18
C PRO A 19 6.97 -19.47 2.04
N SER A 20 5.76 -19.18 1.56
CA SER A 20 5.57 -18.20 0.47
C SER A 20 5.61 -16.77 1.00
N THR A 21 5.94 -15.82 0.14
CA THR A 21 5.95 -14.40 0.47
C THR A 21 4.70 -13.71 -0.08
N LEU A 22 4.00 -12.97 0.79
CA LEU A 22 2.91 -12.09 0.44
C LEU A 22 3.26 -10.65 0.82
N VAL A 23 3.29 -9.76 -0.15
CA VAL A 23 3.50 -8.33 0.05
C VAL A 23 2.17 -7.61 -0.09
N ILE A 24 1.78 -6.86 0.92
CA ILE A 24 0.55 -6.06 0.94
C ILE A 24 0.93 -4.59 0.87
N LEU A 25 0.53 -3.93 -0.22
CA LEU A 25 0.69 -2.49 -0.41
C LEU A 25 -0.50 -1.79 0.21
N GLU A 26 -0.22 -0.98 1.23
CA GLU A 26 -1.26 -0.25 1.97
C GLU A 26 -1.93 0.83 1.13
N GLY A 27 -3.20 1.06 1.43
CA GLY A 27 -3.92 2.24 0.98
C GLY A 27 -3.36 3.54 1.57
N LEU A 28 -4.08 4.64 1.36
CA LEU A 28 -3.69 5.94 1.90
C LEU A 28 -3.79 5.93 3.43
N THR A 29 -2.66 6.21 4.09
CA THR A 29 -2.59 6.45 5.53
C THR A 29 -2.03 7.85 5.79
N LEU A 30 -2.42 8.47 6.89
CA LEU A 30 -1.87 9.77 7.30
C LEU A 30 -0.44 9.64 7.84
N GLU A 31 -0.09 8.46 8.34
CA GLU A 31 1.23 8.17 8.90
C GLU A 31 1.83 6.94 8.21
N ASN A 32 2.89 7.16 7.46
CA ASN A 32 3.66 6.08 6.83
C ASN A 32 4.73 5.59 7.81
N LYS A 33 4.33 4.77 8.78
CA LYS A 33 5.18 4.27 9.85
C LYS A 33 5.06 2.76 10.01
N THR A 34 6.13 2.14 10.49
CA THR A 34 6.10 0.72 10.88
C THR A 34 5.14 0.54 12.06
N PRO A 35 4.11 -0.31 11.96
CA PRO A 35 3.19 -0.58 13.06
C PRO A 35 3.90 -1.21 14.26
N THR A 36 3.61 -0.73 15.47
CA THR A 36 4.17 -1.26 16.72
C THR A 36 3.08 -1.53 17.76
N GLY A 37 3.40 -2.20 18.84
CA GLY A 37 2.51 -2.39 19.99
C GLY A 37 1.13 -2.96 19.65
N ARG A 38 0.07 -2.22 19.99
CA ARG A 38 -1.33 -2.65 19.74
C ARG A 38 -1.65 -2.72 18.25
N ALA A 39 -1.16 -1.78 17.45
CA ALA A 39 -1.38 -1.77 16.01
C ALA A 39 -0.80 -3.03 15.35
N LEU A 40 0.40 -3.43 15.72
CA LEU A 40 1.02 -4.66 15.19
C LEU A 40 0.24 -5.92 15.62
N ARG A 41 -0.31 -5.96 16.85
CA ARG A 41 -1.15 -7.08 17.30
C ARG A 41 -2.43 -7.19 16.48
N LEU A 42 -3.11 -6.06 16.25
CA LEU A 42 -4.32 -6.01 15.43
C LEU A 42 -4.02 -6.45 14.00
N LEU A 43 -2.91 -5.98 13.44
CA LEU A 43 -2.46 -6.34 12.11
C LEU A 43 -2.22 -7.87 11.98
N ARG A 44 -1.54 -8.46 12.95
CA ARG A 44 -1.32 -9.92 13.00
C ARG A 44 -2.64 -10.68 13.05
N TRP A 45 -3.59 -10.21 13.82
CA TRP A 45 -4.93 -10.81 13.88
C TRP A 45 -5.66 -10.69 12.54
N ALA A 46 -5.66 -9.53 11.92
CA ALA A 46 -6.31 -9.27 10.64
C ALA A 46 -5.76 -10.17 9.52
N HIS A 47 -4.45 -10.40 9.52
CA HIS A 47 -3.78 -11.21 8.49
C HIS A 47 -3.62 -12.69 8.87
N LYS A 48 -4.16 -13.13 10.00
CA LYS A 48 -4.00 -14.51 10.51
C LYS A 48 -4.34 -15.58 9.46
N ARG A 49 -5.36 -15.33 8.61
CA ARG A 49 -5.78 -16.29 7.59
C ARG A 49 -4.71 -16.56 6.52
N TYR A 50 -3.84 -15.61 6.27
CA TYR A 50 -2.76 -15.74 5.28
C TYR A 50 -1.53 -16.46 5.86
N THR A 51 -1.34 -16.45 7.19
CA THR A 51 -0.10 -16.97 7.81
C THR A 51 0.06 -18.47 7.74
N ARG A 52 -0.96 -19.20 7.34
CA ARG A 52 -0.83 -20.64 7.07
C ARG A 52 0.15 -20.91 5.93
N ASP A 53 0.04 -20.15 4.85
CA ASP A 53 0.74 -20.40 3.60
C ASP A 53 1.81 -19.34 3.29
N TYR A 54 1.72 -18.17 3.95
CA TYR A 54 2.55 -17.02 3.68
C TYR A 54 3.22 -16.43 4.92
N THR A 55 4.46 -15.97 4.75
CA THR A 55 4.99 -14.86 5.54
C THR A 55 4.50 -13.57 4.90
N VAL A 56 3.79 -12.74 5.68
CA VAL A 56 3.14 -11.52 5.18
C VAL A 56 3.99 -10.29 5.51
N TYR A 57 4.20 -9.45 4.52
CA TYR A 57 4.82 -8.13 4.66
C TYR A 57 3.78 -7.06 4.31
N GLN A 58 3.31 -6.32 5.30
CA GLN A 58 2.50 -5.13 5.05
C GLN A 58 3.43 -3.93 4.96
N VAL A 59 3.42 -3.28 3.80
CA VAL A 59 4.40 -2.26 3.44
C VAL A 59 3.71 -0.93 3.18
N ALA A 60 4.14 0.09 3.92
CA ALA A 60 3.68 1.46 3.73
C ALA A 60 4.63 2.21 2.77
N ARG A 61 4.15 3.32 2.21
CA ARG A 61 4.99 4.24 1.45
C ARG A 61 6.04 4.87 2.35
N ARG A 62 7.15 5.30 1.79
CA ARG A 62 8.09 6.10 2.56
C ARG A 62 7.47 7.43 2.99
N ALA A 63 7.88 7.94 4.13
CA ALA A 63 7.48 9.25 4.59
C ALA A 63 8.19 10.36 3.78
N GLY A 64 7.59 11.56 3.74
CA GLY A 64 8.25 12.74 3.17
C GLY A 64 8.44 12.67 1.64
N LEU A 65 7.44 12.17 0.92
CA LEU A 65 7.48 12.15 -0.54
C LEU A 65 7.67 13.58 -1.10
N PRO A 66 8.57 13.77 -2.07
CA PRO A 66 8.75 15.07 -2.72
C PRO A 66 7.49 15.57 -3.43
N ALA A 67 7.38 16.88 -3.62
CA ALA A 67 6.33 17.42 -4.48
C ALA A 67 6.47 16.87 -5.91
N GLY A 68 5.35 16.48 -6.50
CA GLY A 68 5.31 15.88 -7.83
C GLY A 68 5.64 14.40 -7.90
N TYR A 69 5.90 13.75 -6.76
CA TYR A 69 6.12 12.30 -6.71
C TYR A 69 4.88 11.53 -7.17
N THR A 70 5.04 10.76 -8.22
CA THR A 70 3.92 10.09 -8.89
C THR A 70 3.68 8.68 -8.36
N THR A 71 2.56 8.08 -8.71
CA THR A 71 2.28 6.66 -8.43
C THR A 71 3.32 5.74 -9.06
N ARG A 72 3.88 6.13 -10.22
CA ARG A 72 4.96 5.39 -10.88
C ARG A 72 6.26 5.44 -10.06
N ASP A 73 6.63 6.61 -9.56
CA ASP A 73 7.83 6.76 -8.71
C ASP A 73 7.67 5.93 -7.42
N MET A 74 6.45 5.88 -6.85
CA MET A 74 6.16 4.99 -5.72
C MET A 74 6.32 3.52 -6.11
N ALA A 75 5.90 3.12 -7.31
CA ALA A 75 6.05 1.75 -7.78
C ALA A 75 7.52 1.35 -7.91
N ASP A 76 8.38 2.26 -8.35
CA ASP A 76 9.82 2.04 -8.42
C ASP A 76 10.45 1.88 -7.02
N ASP A 77 9.98 2.63 -6.01
CA ASP A 77 10.35 2.43 -4.60
C ASP A 77 9.99 1.01 -4.11
N TYR A 78 8.75 0.56 -4.36
CA TYR A 78 8.31 -0.79 -3.97
C TYR A 78 9.05 -1.88 -4.74
N ALA A 79 9.31 -1.69 -6.01
CA ALA A 79 10.08 -2.62 -6.83
C ALA A 79 11.51 -2.77 -6.30
N SER A 80 12.16 -1.65 -5.98
CA SER A 80 13.48 -1.65 -5.33
C SER A 80 13.47 -2.39 -3.98
N TRP A 81 12.44 -2.16 -3.17
CA TRP A 81 12.28 -2.82 -1.87
C TRP A 81 12.05 -4.33 -2.01
N ILE A 82 11.20 -4.76 -2.96
CA ILE A 82 10.92 -6.19 -3.23
C ILE A 82 12.17 -6.86 -3.79
N GLY A 83 12.76 -6.32 -4.85
CA GLY A 83 13.89 -6.92 -5.54
C GLY A 83 15.16 -6.99 -4.68
N GLY A 84 15.36 -6.05 -3.75
CA GLY A 84 16.47 -6.08 -2.81
C GLY A 84 16.28 -7.05 -1.62
N ARG A 85 15.08 -7.58 -1.42
CA ARG A 85 14.72 -8.38 -0.24
C ARG A 85 14.39 -9.85 -0.54
N PHE A 86 13.92 -10.14 -1.74
CA PHE A 86 13.48 -11.48 -2.12
C PHE A 86 14.17 -11.97 -3.38
N GLU A 87 14.55 -13.26 -3.41
CA GLU A 87 15.24 -13.89 -4.55
C GLU A 87 14.31 -14.31 -5.69
N GLY A 88 13.12 -13.77 -5.79
CA GLY A 88 12.20 -14.13 -6.86
C GLY A 88 10.85 -13.43 -6.72
N PRO A 89 9.94 -13.71 -7.66
CA PRO A 89 8.65 -13.04 -7.67
C PRO A 89 7.80 -13.40 -6.44
N VAL A 90 7.12 -12.40 -5.89
CA VAL A 90 6.25 -12.50 -4.73
C VAL A 90 4.78 -12.38 -5.11
N ASP A 91 3.88 -12.83 -4.26
CA ASP A 91 2.45 -12.50 -4.39
C ASP A 91 2.20 -11.12 -3.80
N VAL A 92 1.37 -10.33 -4.48
CA VAL A 92 1.10 -8.95 -4.12
C VAL A 92 -0.40 -8.74 -3.94
N ILE A 93 -0.78 -8.06 -2.86
CA ILE A 93 -2.12 -7.49 -2.68
C ILE A 93 -1.98 -5.97 -2.61
N GLY A 94 -2.72 -5.25 -3.44
CA GLY A 94 -2.80 -3.79 -3.37
C GLY A 94 -4.18 -3.35 -2.91
N PHE A 95 -4.23 -2.56 -1.82
CA PHE A 95 -5.47 -1.98 -1.31
C PHE A 95 -5.59 -0.51 -1.70
N SER A 96 -6.76 -0.10 -2.23
CA SER A 96 -7.07 1.31 -2.52
C SER A 96 -5.93 1.97 -3.33
N THR A 97 -5.34 3.05 -2.87
CA THR A 97 -4.18 3.70 -3.52
C THR A 97 -2.94 2.81 -3.58
N GLY A 98 -2.79 1.84 -2.65
CA GLY A 98 -1.77 0.79 -2.77
C GLY A 98 -2.01 -0.13 -3.95
N GLY A 99 -3.28 -0.31 -4.34
CA GLY A 99 -3.65 -1.05 -5.54
C GLY A 99 -3.29 -0.31 -6.84
N GLU A 100 -3.38 1.02 -6.86
CA GLU A 100 -2.88 1.82 -7.99
C GLU A 100 -1.37 1.64 -8.17
N VAL A 101 -0.62 1.68 -7.06
CA VAL A 101 0.83 1.43 -7.08
C VAL A 101 1.13 0.00 -7.52
N ALA A 102 0.41 -1.00 -6.98
CA ALA A 102 0.61 -2.41 -7.31
C ALA A 102 0.37 -2.72 -8.79
N GLN A 103 -0.56 -2.02 -9.45
CA GLN A 103 -0.75 -2.12 -10.90
C GLN A 103 0.50 -1.67 -11.67
N TYR A 104 1.12 -0.55 -11.26
CA TYR A 104 2.37 -0.09 -11.88
C TYR A 104 3.53 -1.05 -11.61
N VAL A 105 3.66 -1.58 -10.38
CA VAL A 105 4.68 -2.60 -10.07
C VAL A 105 4.52 -3.79 -11.00
N ALA A 106 3.30 -4.32 -11.15
CA ALA A 106 3.05 -5.49 -12.00
C ALA A 106 3.23 -5.21 -13.50
N ALA A 107 2.98 -3.97 -13.95
CA ALA A 107 3.11 -3.60 -15.36
C ALA A 107 4.55 -3.29 -15.78
N VAL A 108 5.35 -2.69 -14.89
CA VAL A 108 6.70 -2.18 -15.20
C VAL A 108 7.79 -3.10 -14.67
N HIS A 109 7.53 -3.80 -13.57
CA HIS A 109 8.44 -4.72 -12.88
C HIS A 109 7.81 -6.11 -12.74
N SER A 110 7.27 -6.63 -13.85
CA SER A 110 6.49 -7.88 -13.89
C SER A 110 7.27 -9.10 -13.38
N GLU A 111 8.58 -9.09 -13.50
CA GLU A 111 9.49 -10.12 -12.99
C GLU A 111 9.47 -10.26 -11.45
N LEU A 112 9.00 -9.24 -10.74
CA LEU A 112 8.89 -9.22 -9.27
C LEU A 112 7.54 -9.72 -8.76
N VAL A 113 6.53 -9.87 -9.63
CA VAL A 113 5.16 -10.18 -9.25
C VAL A 113 4.72 -11.52 -9.79
N ARG A 114 4.50 -12.49 -8.91
CA ARG A 114 3.98 -13.81 -9.27
C ARG A 114 2.47 -13.80 -9.46
N ARG A 115 1.75 -13.17 -8.53
CA ARG A 115 0.29 -13.01 -8.54
C ARG A 115 -0.06 -11.63 -8.00
N LEU A 116 -1.07 -10.99 -8.60
CA LEU A 116 -1.59 -9.70 -8.16
C LEU A 116 -3.06 -9.84 -7.78
N VAL A 117 -3.40 -9.36 -6.59
CA VAL A 117 -4.78 -9.16 -6.15
C VAL A 117 -4.99 -7.66 -5.91
N LEU A 118 -6.05 -7.14 -6.50
CA LEU A 118 -6.46 -5.75 -6.33
C LEU A 118 -7.76 -5.70 -5.52
N SER A 119 -7.76 -4.94 -4.44
CA SER A 119 -8.91 -4.78 -3.54
C SER A 119 -9.24 -3.32 -3.35
N ASP A 120 -10.52 -2.99 -3.54
CA ASP A 120 -11.06 -1.64 -3.34
C ASP A 120 -10.27 -0.54 -4.06
N THR A 121 -9.83 -0.82 -5.28
CA THR A 121 -8.97 0.06 -6.08
C THR A 121 -9.47 0.21 -7.51
N GLY A 122 -9.00 1.26 -8.16
CA GLY A 122 -9.20 1.50 -9.58
C GLY A 122 -7.87 1.81 -10.27
N CYS A 123 -7.88 1.89 -11.59
CA CYS A 123 -6.74 2.36 -12.36
C CYS A 123 -6.70 3.89 -12.49
N ARG A 124 -7.74 4.58 -12.04
CA ARG A 124 -7.90 6.03 -12.18
C ARG A 124 -8.83 6.57 -11.09
N LEU A 125 -8.46 7.68 -10.49
CA LEU A 125 -9.33 8.44 -9.60
C LEU A 125 -10.21 9.38 -10.40
N GLY A 126 -11.52 9.35 -10.15
CA GLY A 126 -12.47 10.36 -10.64
C GLY A 126 -12.21 11.73 -10.01
N GLU A 127 -12.73 12.80 -10.62
CA GLU A 127 -12.49 14.17 -10.13
C GLU A 127 -13.05 14.41 -8.73
N ASP A 128 -14.20 13.81 -8.39
CA ASP A 128 -14.78 13.90 -7.05
C ASP A 128 -13.87 13.28 -5.99
N ALA A 129 -13.29 12.11 -6.28
CA ALA A 129 -12.35 11.46 -5.38
C ALA A 129 -11.07 12.29 -5.21
N LYS A 130 -10.58 12.89 -6.28
CA LYS A 130 -9.43 13.81 -6.22
C LYS A 130 -9.74 15.05 -5.38
N ALA A 131 -10.94 15.62 -5.49
CA ALA A 131 -11.38 16.75 -4.70
C ALA A 131 -11.41 16.41 -3.20
N LEU A 132 -11.97 15.25 -2.85
CA LEU A 132 -12.00 14.75 -1.46
C LEU A 132 -10.58 14.55 -0.90
N LEU A 133 -9.68 13.94 -1.68
CA LEU A 133 -8.29 13.74 -1.25
C LEU A 133 -7.55 15.07 -1.06
N ARG A 134 -7.79 16.07 -1.92
CA ARG A 134 -7.22 17.42 -1.73
C ARG A 134 -7.74 18.05 -0.44
N ALA A 135 -9.04 17.97 -0.17
CA ALA A 135 -9.63 18.49 1.06
C ALA A 135 -9.09 17.79 2.32
N ALA A 136 -8.92 16.47 2.27
CA ALA A 136 -8.31 15.71 3.36
C ALA A 136 -6.84 16.11 3.59
N ARG A 137 -6.06 16.25 2.52
CA ARG A 137 -4.67 16.73 2.58
C ARG A 137 -4.57 18.11 3.22
N ASP A 138 -5.42 19.04 2.81
CA ASP A 138 -5.38 20.42 3.31
C ASP A 138 -5.73 20.46 4.81
N LYS A 139 -6.69 19.65 5.26
CA LYS A 139 -6.98 19.50 6.70
C LYS A 139 -5.80 18.91 7.46
N ALA A 140 -5.17 17.87 6.93
CA ALA A 140 -4.01 17.23 7.57
C ALA A 140 -2.81 18.19 7.68
N ALA A 141 -2.55 18.99 6.65
CA ALA A 141 -1.49 20.01 6.62
C ALA A 141 -1.67 21.09 7.70
N HIS A 142 -2.92 21.33 8.14
CA HIS A 142 -3.23 22.27 9.22
C HIS A 142 -3.36 21.55 10.60
N GLY A 143 -2.83 20.36 10.76
CA GLY A 143 -2.87 19.60 12.03
C GLY A 143 -4.23 19.02 12.39
N ARG A 144 -5.23 19.07 11.48
CA ARG A 144 -6.60 18.58 11.70
C ARG A 144 -6.77 17.13 11.23
N ALA A 145 -5.93 16.22 11.75
CA ALA A 145 -5.86 14.84 11.28
C ALA A 145 -7.20 14.07 11.42
N ALA A 146 -7.93 14.28 12.52
CA ALA A 146 -9.25 13.65 12.71
C ALA A 146 -10.27 14.12 11.67
N GLU A 147 -10.28 15.42 11.32
CA GLU A 147 -11.15 15.95 10.29
C GLU A 147 -10.72 15.50 8.89
N ALA A 148 -9.41 15.38 8.65
CA ALA A 148 -8.89 14.81 7.41
C ALA A 148 -9.38 13.37 7.22
N GLN A 149 -9.35 12.57 8.28
CA GLN A 149 -9.86 11.20 8.25
C GLN A 149 -11.38 11.15 8.02
N ALA A 150 -12.14 12.07 8.59
CA ALA A 150 -13.60 12.14 8.44
C ALA A 150 -14.05 12.55 7.02
N VAL A 151 -13.20 13.19 6.24
CA VAL A 151 -13.48 13.51 4.83
C VAL A 151 -13.34 12.28 3.94
N MET A 152 -12.55 11.28 4.38
CA MET A 152 -12.43 10.02 3.64
C MET A 152 -13.77 9.29 3.68
N PRO A 153 -14.32 8.86 2.52
CA PRO A 153 -15.64 8.28 2.47
C PRO A 153 -15.78 7.08 3.41
N THR A 154 -16.73 7.13 4.33
CA THR A 154 -17.11 6.00 5.19
C THR A 154 -17.80 4.88 4.41
N THR A 155 -18.13 5.12 3.15
CA THR A 155 -18.76 4.16 2.22
C THR A 155 -17.90 2.92 1.96
N TRP A 156 -16.64 2.94 2.36
CA TRP A 156 -15.74 1.79 2.24
C TRP A 156 -15.86 0.81 3.43
N THR A 157 -16.55 1.20 4.50
CA THR A 157 -16.72 0.37 5.71
C THR A 157 -18.14 -0.18 5.88
N SER A 158 -19.12 0.34 5.16
CA SER A 158 -20.49 -0.16 5.16
C SER A 158 -20.86 -0.60 3.75
N GLY A 159 -21.16 -1.88 3.56
CA GLY A 159 -21.59 -2.48 2.29
C GLY A 159 -22.80 -1.82 1.65
N GLY A 160 -22.65 -0.58 1.25
CA GLY A 160 -23.57 0.15 0.39
C GLY A 160 -23.36 -0.31 -1.03
N SER A 161 -24.42 -0.87 -1.62
CA SER A 161 -24.52 -1.35 -2.98
C SER A 161 -23.72 -0.48 -3.95
N ALA A 162 -22.69 -1.06 -4.57
CA ALA A 162 -22.05 -0.54 -5.75
C ALA A 162 -23.15 -0.29 -6.81
N LYS A 163 -23.52 0.95 -6.99
CA LYS A 163 -24.18 1.33 -8.24
C LYS A 163 -23.10 1.31 -9.30
N ALA A 164 -23.31 0.45 -10.27
CA ALA A 164 -22.44 0.14 -11.37
C ALA A 164 -21.78 1.38 -12.00
N TRP A 165 -20.52 1.27 -12.26
CA TRP A 165 -19.74 2.08 -13.17
C TRP A 165 -20.13 1.74 -14.61
#